data_0f3bb58207090f0c7f7d5cfdc88be45b
#
_entry.id   0f3bb58207090f0c7f7d5cfdc88be45b
#
_cell.length_a   1.000
_cell.length_b   1.000
_cell.length_c   1.000
_cell.angle_alpha   90.00
_cell.angle_beta   90.00
_cell.angle_gamma   90.00
#
_symmetry.space_group_name_H-M   'P 1'
#
loop_
_entity.id
_entity.type
_entity.pdbx_description
1 polymer ?
#
loop_
_entity_poly.entity_id
_entity_poly.type
_entity_poly.pdbx_seq_one_letter_code
_entity_poly.pdbx_strand_id
1 'polypeptide(L)'
;MTDAATPDSYQPDQVEAKWQARWTERHTNEPDLDGAARPFYNLMMFPYPSAEGLHVGNMFAFTGSDVFGRFKRLQGHDVFEPIGFDAFGIHSENYAIKVGVHPAELIPRNIANFRRQLTRIGGMFDWRHELATTDPAYYKWTQWIFLQLYKAGKAYKKKAAVNWCPSCKTVLANEQVEGGLCERCGAVVE
;
A
#
# COMPACT_ATOMS: atom_id res chain seq x y z
N MET A 1 25.98 29.17 -10.83
CA MET A 1 25.06 30.28 -11.14
C MET A 1 23.71 29.86 -10.56
N THR A 2 23.37 30.37 -9.39
CA THR A 2 22.05 30.15 -8.78
C THR A 2 21.09 31.08 -9.51
N ASP A 3 20.18 30.50 -10.30
CA ASP A 3 19.07 31.23 -10.90
C ASP A 3 18.26 31.85 -9.76
N ALA A 4 18.37 33.15 -9.61
CA ALA A 4 17.50 33.88 -8.69
C ALA A 4 16.09 33.82 -9.28
N ALA A 5 15.22 33.03 -8.64
CA ALA A 5 13.82 32.92 -9.04
C ALA A 5 13.21 34.33 -9.11
N THR A 6 12.61 34.65 -10.25
CA THR A 6 11.85 35.90 -10.39
C THR A 6 10.70 35.91 -9.38
N PRO A 7 10.31 37.07 -8.82
CA PRO A 7 9.28 37.19 -7.80
C PRO A 7 7.92 36.54 -8.19
N ASP A 8 7.64 36.39 -9.46
CA ASP A 8 6.40 35.83 -10.02
C ASP A 8 6.52 34.36 -10.41
N SER A 9 7.65 33.69 -10.16
CA SER A 9 7.80 32.27 -10.50
C SER A 9 7.08 31.38 -9.49
N TYR A 10 6.42 30.32 -9.98
CA TYR A 10 5.78 29.31 -9.12
C TYR A 10 6.84 28.63 -8.22
N GLN A 11 6.57 28.63 -6.93
CA GLN A 11 7.46 28.05 -5.91
C GLN A 11 6.82 26.75 -5.36
N PRO A 12 7.04 25.57 -5.99
CA PRO A 12 6.34 24.34 -5.63
C PRO A 12 6.46 24.00 -4.16
N ASP A 13 7.66 24.05 -3.61
CA ASP A 13 7.92 23.64 -2.22
C ASP A 13 7.11 24.46 -1.20
N GLN A 14 6.93 25.75 -1.45
CA GLN A 14 6.15 26.63 -0.56
C GLN A 14 4.65 26.43 -0.78
N VAL A 15 4.22 26.39 -2.04
CA VAL A 15 2.80 26.29 -2.39
C VAL A 15 2.23 24.92 -1.99
N GLU A 16 2.95 23.84 -2.29
CA GLU A 16 2.50 22.48 -1.97
C GLU A 16 2.44 22.24 -0.46
N ALA A 17 3.48 22.61 0.29
CA ALA A 17 3.51 22.48 1.73
C ALA A 17 2.36 23.27 2.40
N LYS A 18 2.10 24.52 1.94
CA LYS A 18 0.98 25.34 2.42
C LYS A 18 -0.37 24.67 2.20
N TRP A 19 -0.60 24.09 1.02
CA TRP A 19 -1.90 23.50 0.71
C TRP A 19 -2.09 22.16 1.40
N GLN A 20 -1.06 21.32 1.50
CA GLN A 20 -1.11 20.07 2.25
C GLN A 20 -1.45 20.32 3.73
N ALA A 21 -0.81 21.31 4.36
CA ALA A 21 -1.15 21.71 5.72
C ALA A 21 -2.64 22.13 5.85
N ARG A 22 -3.14 22.94 4.91
CA ARG A 22 -4.54 23.38 4.92
C ARG A 22 -5.53 22.24 4.69
N TRP A 23 -5.21 21.27 3.83
CA TRP A 23 -6.07 20.11 3.61
C TRP A 23 -6.17 19.26 4.87
N THR A 24 -5.06 19.07 5.57
CA THR A 24 -5.04 18.37 6.86
C THR A 24 -5.86 19.11 7.92
N GLU A 25 -5.62 20.41 8.11
CA GLU A 25 -6.33 21.25 9.09
C GLU A 25 -7.85 21.27 8.85
N ARG A 26 -8.27 21.31 7.58
CA ARG A 26 -9.69 21.37 7.19
C ARG A 26 -10.33 20.02 7.01
N HIS A 27 -9.63 18.94 7.25
CA HIS A 27 -10.14 17.57 7.03
C HIS A 27 -10.72 17.38 5.62
N THR A 28 -10.08 17.99 4.60
CA THR A 28 -10.63 18.11 3.24
C THR A 28 -10.89 16.77 2.56
N ASN A 29 -10.12 15.74 2.93
CA ASN A 29 -10.19 14.39 2.35
C ASN A 29 -10.91 13.38 3.24
N GLU A 30 -11.63 13.85 4.24
CA GLU A 30 -12.28 13.05 5.27
C GLU A 30 -13.81 13.19 5.16
N PRO A 31 -14.48 12.40 4.30
CA PRO A 31 -15.93 12.47 4.15
C PRO A 31 -16.65 11.97 5.41
N ASP A 32 -17.86 12.47 5.63
CA ASP A 32 -18.78 11.87 6.58
C ASP A 32 -19.38 10.60 5.95
N LEU A 33 -18.90 9.43 6.39
CA LEU A 33 -19.30 8.15 5.82
C LEU A 33 -20.75 7.77 6.16
N ASP A 34 -21.26 8.22 7.32
CA ASP A 34 -22.60 7.90 7.79
C ASP A 34 -23.66 8.85 7.18
N GLY A 35 -23.28 10.10 6.95
CA GLY A 35 -24.15 11.16 6.42
C GLY A 35 -24.01 11.44 4.93
N ALA A 36 -23.22 10.64 4.19
CA ALA A 36 -22.96 10.88 2.78
C ALA A 36 -24.24 10.83 1.93
N ALA A 37 -24.59 11.95 1.29
CA ALA A 37 -25.77 12.06 0.42
C ALA A 37 -25.55 11.40 -0.96
N ARG A 38 -24.32 11.45 -1.47
CA ARG A 38 -23.92 10.86 -2.76
C ARG A 38 -22.60 10.09 -2.63
N PRO A 39 -22.59 8.99 -1.88
CA PRO A 39 -21.36 8.28 -1.58
C PRO A 39 -20.69 7.72 -2.85
N PHE A 40 -19.36 7.82 -2.90
CA PHE A 40 -18.54 7.22 -3.93
C PHE A 40 -17.29 6.62 -3.31
N TYR A 41 -17.14 5.31 -3.42
CA TYR A 41 -15.98 4.59 -2.93
C TYR A 41 -14.92 4.51 -4.05
N ASN A 42 -13.85 5.27 -3.91
CA ASN A 42 -12.72 5.28 -4.83
C ASN A 42 -11.66 4.31 -4.34
N LEU A 43 -11.77 3.06 -4.76
CA LEU A 43 -10.90 1.99 -4.31
C LEU A 43 -9.55 2.02 -5.03
N MET A 44 -8.47 2.06 -4.27
CA MET A 44 -7.10 1.93 -4.72
C MET A 44 -6.43 0.72 -4.05
N MET A 45 -5.52 0.05 -4.75
CA MET A 45 -4.70 -1.00 -4.14
C MET A 45 -3.77 -0.43 -3.08
N PHE A 46 -3.50 -1.20 -2.03
CA PHE A 46 -2.54 -0.82 -1.01
C PHE A 46 -1.10 -1.13 -1.48
N PRO A 47 -0.13 -0.25 -1.20
CA PRO A 47 1.26 -0.53 -1.49
C PRO A 47 1.82 -1.59 -0.53
N TYR A 48 2.80 -2.36 -1.02
CA TYR A 48 3.61 -3.23 -0.19
C TYR A 48 4.76 -2.43 0.43
N PRO A 49 4.86 -2.26 1.75
CA PRO A 49 5.97 -1.54 2.38
C PRO A 49 7.24 -2.42 2.49
N SER A 50 7.57 -3.14 1.41
CA SER A 50 8.63 -4.14 1.34
C SER A 50 10.03 -3.58 1.09
N ALA A 51 10.14 -2.27 0.82
CA ALA A 51 11.38 -1.55 0.54
C ALA A 51 11.36 -0.16 1.15
N GLU A 52 12.43 0.61 0.94
CA GLU A 52 12.60 1.93 1.58
C GLU A 52 11.63 3.02 1.08
N GLY A 53 10.94 2.80 -0.04
CA GLY A 53 10.03 3.81 -0.58
C GLY A 53 9.22 3.34 -1.77
N LEU A 54 8.30 4.22 -2.20
CA LEU A 54 7.49 4.05 -3.39
C LEU A 54 8.34 4.11 -4.66
N HIS A 55 7.94 3.39 -5.68
CA HIS A 55 8.53 3.44 -7.01
C HIS A 55 7.60 4.15 -8.01
N VAL A 56 8.12 4.46 -9.21
CA VAL A 56 7.39 5.18 -10.26
C VAL A 56 6.06 4.51 -10.63
N GLY A 57 5.98 3.17 -10.61
CA GLY A 57 4.74 2.43 -10.86
C GLY A 57 3.65 2.73 -9.85
N ASN A 58 4.00 2.92 -8.58
CA ASN A 58 3.04 3.36 -7.55
C ASN A 58 2.55 4.78 -7.85
N MET A 59 3.45 5.69 -8.23
CA MET A 59 3.09 7.07 -8.60
C MET A 59 2.08 7.08 -9.74
N PHE A 60 2.30 6.30 -10.78
CA PHE A 60 1.39 6.21 -11.92
C PHE A 60 0.00 5.75 -11.50
N ALA A 61 -0.09 4.65 -10.76
CA ALA A 61 -1.35 4.06 -10.32
C ALA A 61 -2.11 4.96 -9.34
N PHE A 62 -1.43 5.49 -8.32
CA PHE A 62 -2.05 6.34 -7.30
C PHE A 62 -2.50 7.68 -7.85
N THR A 63 -1.72 8.30 -8.73
CA THR A 63 -2.12 9.54 -9.40
C THR A 63 -3.37 9.35 -10.25
N GLY A 64 -3.48 8.24 -10.97
CA GLY A 64 -4.67 7.93 -11.77
C GLY A 64 -5.94 7.81 -10.92
N SER A 65 -5.86 7.08 -9.80
CA SER A 65 -6.96 6.96 -8.84
C SER A 65 -7.34 8.31 -8.22
N ASP A 66 -6.35 9.05 -7.73
CA ASP A 66 -6.55 10.37 -7.11
C ASP A 66 -7.23 11.36 -8.07
N VAL A 67 -6.78 11.44 -9.32
CA VAL A 67 -7.41 12.29 -10.35
C VAL A 67 -8.87 11.91 -10.55
N PHE A 68 -9.17 10.61 -10.63
CA PHE A 68 -10.54 10.14 -10.78
C PHE A 68 -11.41 10.45 -9.56
N GLY A 69 -10.90 10.24 -8.35
CA GLY A 69 -11.59 10.60 -7.11
C GLY A 69 -11.88 12.10 -7.02
N ARG A 70 -10.92 12.97 -7.38
CA ARG A 70 -11.13 14.42 -7.45
C ARG A 70 -12.17 14.80 -8.48
N PHE A 71 -12.17 14.16 -9.64
CA PHE A 71 -13.20 14.38 -10.65
C PHE A 71 -14.59 14.03 -10.12
N LYS A 72 -14.75 12.92 -9.40
CA LYS A 72 -16.02 12.56 -8.76
C LYS A 72 -16.44 13.56 -7.70
N ARG A 73 -15.49 14.07 -6.91
CA ARG A 73 -15.78 15.14 -5.94
C ARG A 73 -16.28 16.40 -6.62
N LEU A 74 -15.67 16.81 -7.74
CA LEU A 74 -16.13 17.96 -8.52
C LEU A 74 -17.54 17.76 -9.10
N GLN A 75 -17.98 16.51 -9.29
CA GLN A 75 -19.35 16.18 -9.68
C GLN A 75 -20.34 16.14 -8.49
N GLY A 76 -19.91 16.53 -7.29
CA GLY A 76 -20.73 16.57 -6.08
C GLY A 76 -20.92 15.23 -5.39
N HIS A 77 -19.98 14.29 -5.56
CA HIS A 77 -19.95 13.07 -4.76
C HIS A 77 -19.17 13.25 -3.46
N ASP A 78 -19.64 12.56 -2.43
CA ASP A 78 -18.92 12.37 -1.17
C ASP A 78 -17.92 11.21 -1.35
N VAL A 79 -16.69 11.57 -1.71
CA VAL A 79 -15.69 10.58 -2.13
C VAL A 79 -14.92 10.06 -0.93
N PHE A 80 -14.99 8.75 -0.70
CA PHE A 80 -14.14 8.03 0.21
C PHE A 80 -13.01 7.34 -0.56
N GLU A 81 -11.78 7.77 -0.33
CA GLU A 81 -10.56 7.17 -0.88
C GLU A 81 -9.67 6.68 0.26
N PRO A 82 -9.88 5.44 0.75
CA PRO A 82 -9.07 4.89 1.83
C PRO A 82 -7.68 4.53 1.35
N ILE A 83 -6.75 4.46 2.29
CA ILE A 83 -5.40 3.97 2.08
C ILE A 83 -5.02 2.98 3.17
N GLY A 84 -4.09 2.10 2.87
CA GLY A 84 -3.52 1.18 3.83
C GLY A 84 -2.20 0.62 3.32
N PHE A 85 -1.69 -0.37 4.04
CA PHE A 85 -0.43 -1.01 3.70
C PHE A 85 -0.60 -2.53 3.74
N ASP A 86 -0.32 -3.18 2.60
CA ASP A 86 -0.27 -4.64 2.54
C ASP A 86 1.10 -5.11 3.04
N ALA A 87 1.19 -5.23 4.37
CA ALA A 87 2.45 -5.26 5.09
C ALA A 87 3.02 -6.67 5.35
N PHE A 88 2.21 -7.73 5.15
CA PHE A 88 2.72 -9.10 5.13
C PHE A 88 3.40 -9.41 3.79
N GLY A 89 4.32 -10.36 3.80
CA GLY A 89 4.87 -10.92 2.58
C GLY A 89 6.35 -11.26 2.66
N ILE A 90 6.73 -12.25 1.83
CA ILE A 90 8.10 -12.77 1.77
C ILE A 90 9.11 -11.70 1.32
N HIS A 91 8.71 -10.73 0.52
CA HIS A 91 9.60 -9.63 0.10
C HIS A 91 10.03 -8.77 1.29
N SER A 92 9.09 -8.46 2.19
CA SER A 92 9.38 -7.72 3.43
C SER A 92 10.30 -8.51 4.35
N GLU A 93 10.07 -9.82 4.48
CA GLU A 93 10.90 -10.70 5.30
C GLU A 93 12.31 -10.84 4.72
N ASN A 94 12.45 -11.06 3.41
CA ASN A 94 13.75 -11.13 2.74
C ASN A 94 14.54 -9.82 2.86
N TYR A 95 13.86 -8.68 2.75
CA TYR A 95 14.51 -7.39 2.95
C TYR A 95 14.95 -7.21 4.40
N ALA A 96 14.13 -7.60 5.35
CA ALA A 96 14.47 -7.58 6.77
C ALA A 96 15.72 -8.44 7.09
N ILE A 97 15.79 -9.64 6.51
CA ILE A 97 16.99 -10.51 6.62
C ILE A 97 18.22 -9.82 6.02
N LYS A 98 18.07 -9.22 4.83
CA LYS A 98 19.18 -8.52 4.14
C LYS A 98 19.75 -7.37 4.95
N VAL A 99 18.89 -6.60 5.63
CA VAL A 99 19.33 -5.43 6.43
C VAL A 99 19.58 -5.76 7.90
N GLY A 100 19.34 -6.99 8.33
CA GLY A 100 19.55 -7.44 9.71
C GLY A 100 18.61 -6.82 10.74
N VAL A 101 17.40 -6.40 10.33
CA VAL A 101 16.40 -5.78 11.20
C VAL A 101 15.13 -6.61 11.20
N HIS A 102 14.57 -6.85 12.38
CA HIS A 102 13.35 -7.65 12.50
C HIS A 102 12.18 -6.98 11.75
N PRO A 103 11.32 -7.73 10.99
CA PRO A 103 10.20 -7.16 10.26
C PRO A 103 9.28 -6.27 11.09
N ALA A 104 9.02 -6.63 12.35
CA ALA A 104 8.19 -5.84 13.26
C ALA A 104 8.73 -4.43 13.55
N GLU A 105 10.02 -4.19 13.34
CA GLU A 105 10.65 -2.87 13.45
C GLU A 105 10.78 -2.18 12.10
N LEU A 106 11.15 -2.96 11.08
CA LEU A 106 11.42 -2.45 9.74
C LEU A 106 10.15 -1.95 9.06
N ILE A 107 9.07 -2.74 9.09
CA ILE A 107 7.83 -2.43 8.39
C ILE A 107 7.18 -1.13 8.87
N PRO A 108 7.05 -0.84 10.17
CA PRO A 108 6.54 0.46 10.62
C PRO A 108 7.37 1.66 10.12
N ARG A 109 8.70 1.52 10.02
CA ARG A 109 9.58 2.57 9.46
C ARG A 109 9.30 2.79 7.98
N ASN A 110 9.15 1.72 7.21
CA ASN A 110 8.82 1.79 5.80
C ASN A 110 7.43 2.42 5.58
N ILE A 111 6.43 2.03 6.36
CA ILE A 111 5.08 2.62 6.35
C ILE A 111 5.15 4.12 6.59
N ALA A 112 5.89 4.56 7.60
CA ALA A 112 6.05 5.99 7.90
C ALA A 112 6.65 6.76 6.71
N ASN A 113 7.65 6.17 6.03
CA ASN A 113 8.23 6.77 4.83
C ASN A 113 7.23 6.80 3.65
N PHE A 114 6.50 5.72 3.41
CA PHE A 114 5.47 5.64 2.37
C PHE A 114 4.37 6.68 2.60
N ARG A 115 3.89 6.80 3.84
CA ARG A 115 2.91 7.84 4.22
C ARG A 115 3.43 9.24 3.90
N ARG A 116 4.68 9.53 4.27
CA ARG A 116 5.33 10.80 3.95
C ARG A 116 5.38 11.06 2.44
N GLN A 117 5.72 10.04 1.64
CA GLN A 117 5.78 10.16 0.18
C GLN A 117 4.39 10.35 -0.42
N LEU A 118 3.39 9.59 0.00
CA LEU A 118 1.99 9.72 -0.45
C LEU A 118 1.40 11.08 -0.07
N THR A 119 1.75 11.61 1.10
CA THR A 119 1.36 12.98 1.49
C THR A 119 2.06 14.01 0.60
N ARG A 120 3.35 13.81 0.29
CA ARG A 120 4.12 14.75 -0.55
C ARG A 120 3.58 14.85 -1.97
N ILE A 121 3.06 13.78 -2.56
CA ILE A 121 2.42 13.84 -3.87
C ILE A 121 1.02 14.48 -3.84
N GLY A 122 0.51 14.83 -2.66
CA GLY A 122 -0.77 15.48 -2.49
C GLY A 122 -1.97 14.56 -2.64
N GLY A 123 -1.82 13.25 -2.46
CA GLY A 123 -2.93 12.29 -2.56
C GLY A 123 -4.09 12.61 -1.62
N MET A 124 -5.33 12.48 -2.11
CA MET A 124 -6.54 12.80 -1.36
C MET A 124 -7.03 11.65 -0.48
N PHE A 125 -6.12 10.90 0.11
CA PHE A 125 -6.46 9.77 0.96
C PHE A 125 -7.08 10.19 2.29
N ASP A 126 -8.07 9.42 2.73
CA ASP A 126 -8.61 9.53 4.09
C ASP A 126 -7.74 8.75 5.08
N TRP A 127 -6.77 9.44 5.66
CA TRP A 127 -5.82 8.87 6.62
C TRP A 127 -6.44 8.43 7.95
N ARG A 128 -7.68 8.85 8.28
CA ARG A 128 -8.39 8.38 9.48
C ARG A 128 -8.73 6.89 9.38
N HIS A 129 -8.91 6.41 8.15
CA HIS A 129 -9.25 5.02 7.85
C HIS A 129 -8.04 4.22 7.35
N GLU A 130 -6.83 4.70 7.65
CA GLU A 130 -5.61 3.95 7.37
C GLU A 130 -5.60 2.62 8.11
N LEU A 131 -5.15 1.56 7.43
CA LEU A 131 -4.94 0.26 8.03
C LEU A 131 -3.62 -0.37 7.56
N ALA A 132 -3.10 -1.30 8.34
CA ALA A 132 -2.02 -2.19 7.93
C ALA A 132 -2.49 -3.65 8.07
N THR A 133 -2.23 -4.48 7.08
CA THR A 133 -2.67 -5.88 7.11
C THR A 133 -2.03 -6.69 8.23
N THR A 134 -0.91 -6.19 8.79
CA THR A 134 -0.22 -6.75 9.97
C THR A 134 -0.81 -6.32 11.30
N ASP A 135 -1.81 -5.44 11.31
CA ASP A 135 -2.50 -5.07 12.55
C ASP A 135 -3.38 -6.25 13.01
N PRO A 136 -3.27 -6.70 14.28
CA PRO A 136 -4.14 -7.72 14.83
C PRO A 136 -5.62 -7.41 14.70
N ALA A 137 -6.02 -6.14 14.78
CA ALA A 137 -7.40 -5.71 14.58
C ALA A 137 -7.89 -5.98 13.15
N TYR A 138 -6.97 -6.02 12.17
CA TYR A 138 -7.28 -6.36 10.79
C TYR A 138 -7.21 -7.87 10.54
N TYR A 139 -6.06 -8.54 10.77
CA TYR A 139 -5.88 -9.93 10.35
C TYR A 139 -6.73 -10.94 11.15
N LYS A 140 -7.27 -10.57 12.31
CA LYS A 140 -8.25 -11.42 13.01
C LYS A 140 -9.44 -11.80 12.12
N TRP A 141 -9.82 -10.92 11.19
CA TRP A 141 -10.91 -11.19 10.26
C TRP A 141 -10.54 -12.21 9.19
N THR A 142 -9.31 -12.19 8.69
CA THR A 142 -8.77 -13.24 7.81
C THR A 142 -8.78 -14.60 8.52
N GLN A 143 -8.34 -14.63 9.77
CA GLN A 143 -8.41 -15.85 10.61
C GLN A 143 -9.84 -16.31 10.83
N TRP A 144 -10.75 -15.38 11.08
CA TRP A 144 -12.17 -15.70 11.27
C TRP A 144 -12.79 -16.31 9.99
N ILE A 145 -12.52 -15.74 8.81
CA ILE A 145 -12.97 -16.27 7.53
C ILE A 145 -12.44 -17.69 7.33
N PHE A 146 -11.15 -17.93 7.57
CA PHE A 146 -10.56 -19.26 7.51
C PHE A 146 -11.30 -20.26 8.42
N LEU A 147 -11.59 -19.86 9.64
CA LEU A 147 -12.31 -20.70 10.60
C LEU A 147 -13.74 -21.02 10.13
N GLN A 148 -14.43 -20.10 9.43
CA GLN A 148 -15.74 -20.40 8.85
C GLN A 148 -15.62 -21.45 7.72
N LEU A 149 -14.63 -21.33 6.86
CA LEU A 149 -14.35 -22.32 5.82
C LEU A 149 -13.99 -23.68 6.40
N TYR A 150 -13.18 -23.71 7.44
CA TYR A 150 -12.82 -24.94 8.14
C TYR A 150 -14.04 -25.61 8.78
N LYS A 151 -14.87 -24.87 9.51
CA LYS A 151 -16.11 -25.37 10.12
C LYS A 151 -17.11 -25.90 9.09
N ALA A 152 -17.14 -25.28 7.90
CA ALA A 152 -17.97 -25.74 6.78
C ALA A 152 -17.38 -26.92 6.01
N GLY A 153 -16.25 -27.51 6.45
CA GLY A 153 -15.56 -28.61 5.77
C GLY A 153 -14.93 -28.26 4.42
N LYS A 154 -14.79 -26.95 4.14
CA LYS A 154 -14.22 -26.46 2.87
C LYS A 154 -12.70 -26.25 2.92
N ALA A 155 -12.12 -26.18 4.12
CA ALA A 155 -10.69 -26.12 4.35
C ALA A 155 -10.25 -27.36 5.16
N TYR A 156 -9.22 -28.03 4.71
CA TYR A 156 -8.66 -29.22 5.35
C TYR A 156 -7.15 -29.31 5.12
N LYS A 157 -6.45 -29.97 6.02
CA LYS A 157 -4.99 -30.18 5.93
C LYS A 157 -4.68 -31.35 5.00
N LYS A 158 -3.84 -31.14 4.00
CA LYS A 158 -3.41 -32.15 3.03
C LYS A 158 -1.95 -31.93 2.66
N LYS A 159 -1.22 -33.05 2.40
CA LYS A 159 0.07 -32.97 1.70
C LYS A 159 -0.20 -32.68 0.22
N ALA A 160 0.50 -31.70 -0.33
CA ALA A 160 0.46 -31.34 -1.74
C ALA A 160 1.87 -31.05 -2.24
N ALA A 161 2.13 -31.30 -3.51
CA ALA A 161 3.34 -30.84 -4.17
C ALA A 161 3.36 -29.31 -4.23
N VAL A 162 4.51 -28.73 -4.07
CA VAL A 162 4.74 -27.28 -4.15
C VAL A 162 6.01 -27.05 -4.97
N ASN A 163 6.11 -25.90 -5.59
CA ASN A 163 7.37 -25.46 -6.19
C ASN A 163 8.29 -24.97 -5.07
N TRP A 164 9.42 -25.63 -4.88
CA TRP A 164 10.38 -25.27 -3.84
C TRP A 164 11.65 -24.69 -4.43
N CYS A 165 12.06 -23.53 -3.96
CA CYS A 165 13.36 -22.95 -4.28
C CYS A 165 14.36 -23.27 -3.17
N PRO A 166 15.38 -24.15 -3.41
CA PRO A 166 16.34 -24.53 -2.39
C PRO A 166 17.30 -23.40 -2.01
N SER A 167 17.54 -22.45 -2.91
CA SER A 167 18.38 -21.26 -2.67
C SER A 167 17.67 -20.23 -1.78
N CYS A 168 16.45 -19.85 -2.12
CA CYS A 168 15.65 -18.93 -1.32
C CYS A 168 14.99 -19.58 -0.10
N LYS A 169 15.02 -20.92 -0.01
CA LYS A 169 14.37 -21.72 1.05
C LYS A 169 12.89 -21.36 1.24
N THR A 170 12.16 -21.26 0.12
CA THR A 170 10.78 -20.83 0.11
C THR A 170 9.94 -21.58 -0.92
N VAL A 171 8.62 -21.63 -0.66
CA VAL A 171 7.63 -22.09 -1.63
C VAL A 171 7.32 -20.96 -2.60
N LEU A 172 7.20 -21.31 -3.88
CA LEU A 172 6.88 -20.39 -4.96
C LEU A 172 5.49 -20.65 -5.51
N ALA A 173 4.76 -19.59 -5.87
CA ALA A 173 3.59 -19.70 -6.73
C ALA A 173 3.99 -20.13 -8.16
N ASN A 174 3.05 -20.66 -8.93
CA ASN A 174 3.34 -21.11 -10.30
C ASN A 174 3.88 -19.96 -11.18
N GLU A 175 3.35 -18.75 -10.98
CA GLU A 175 3.74 -17.53 -11.69
C GLU A 175 5.17 -17.06 -11.36
N GLN A 176 5.73 -17.56 -10.26
CA GLN A 176 7.10 -17.25 -9.82
C GLN A 176 8.15 -18.25 -10.31
N VAL A 177 7.74 -19.19 -11.16
CA VAL A 177 8.62 -20.19 -11.79
C VAL A 177 8.64 -19.92 -13.29
N GLU A 178 9.76 -19.37 -13.77
CA GLU A 178 9.97 -19.09 -15.18
C GLU A 178 10.97 -20.09 -15.80
N GLY A 179 10.49 -20.91 -16.72
CA GLY A 179 11.36 -21.90 -17.37
C GLY A 179 11.99 -22.93 -16.42
N GLY A 180 11.32 -23.24 -15.28
CA GLY A 180 11.85 -24.12 -14.24
C GLY A 180 12.80 -23.45 -13.27
N LEU A 181 12.98 -22.16 -13.37
CA LEU A 181 13.87 -21.34 -12.51
C LEU A 181 13.06 -20.42 -11.58
N CYS A 182 13.62 -20.14 -10.43
CA CYS A 182 13.08 -19.18 -9.49
C CYS A 182 13.21 -17.75 -10.04
N GLU A 183 12.13 -17.01 -10.16
CA GLU A 183 12.11 -15.60 -10.63
C GLU A 183 13.03 -14.67 -9.85
N ARG A 184 13.36 -15.03 -8.58
CA ARG A 184 14.12 -14.18 -7.66
C ARG A 184 15.62 -14.39 -7.72
N CYS A 185 16.05 -15.63 -7.80
CA CYS A 185 17.47 -15.98 -7.68
C CYS A 185 18.01 -16.79 -8.85
N GLY A 186 17.17 -17.21 -9.80
CA GLY A 186 17.54 -18.01 -10.96
C GLY A 186 17.94 -19.47 -10.64
N ALA A 187 17.77 -19.93 -9.40
CA ALA A 187 18.04 -21.31 -9.05
C ALA A 187 16.97 -22.24 -9.62
N VAL A 188 17.36 -23.48 -9.92
CA VAL A 188 16.41 -24.53 -10.35
C VAL A 188 15.41 -24.79 -9.24
N VAL A 189 14.14 -24.86 -9.61
CA VAL A 189 13.02 -25.14 -8.71
C VAL A 189 12.79 -26.65 -8.63
N GLU A 190 12.55 -27.17 -7.44
CA GLU A 190 12.26 -28.56 -7.13
C GLU A 190 10.79 -28.80 -6.81
#